data_f4509e218170aa8d7e5f434eddf577ba
#
_entry.id   f4509e218170aa8d7e5f434eddf577ba
#
_cell.length_a   1.000
_cell.length_b   1.000
_cell.length_c   1.000
_cell.angle_alpha   90.00
_cell.angle_beta   90.00
_cell.angle_gamma   90.00
#
_symmetry.space_group_name_H-M   'P 1'
#
loop_
_entity.id
_entity.type
_entity.pdbx_description
1 polymer ?
#
loop_
_entity_poly.entity_id
_entity_poly.type
_entity_poly.pdbx_seq_one_letter_code
_entity_poly.pdbx_strand_id
1 'polypeptide(L)'
;MKQVKTGFPKAFLWGGAIAANQAEGAFLEGGKGWSVADILKVQDAGDLKKKSNKETSRNDIDFALQDKEGYYPKRYGIDFYHTYKEDLKLLAGMGLKTFRTSISWSRIFPNGDDSQPNEEGLRFYDALLDEIIKNGMEPLITLSHYEMPLHLATHYQGWYNRKTITFFVNYCETVMRRYKDKVKYWIVVNQINLIHHESFNHLGIPSDTVENLMEAKYQAIHHDAQQVRLSLSLPIRSIQTFR
;
A
#
# COMPACT_ATOMS: atom_id res chain seq x y z
N MET A 1 -23.55 38.40 15.64
CA MET A 1 -22.64 37.35 16.13
C MET A 1 -22.85 36.12 15.22
N LYS A 2 -21.79 35.67 14.51
CA LYS A 2 -21.86 34.40 13.76
C LYS A 2 -21.88 33.26 14.79
N GLN A 3 -22.94 32.46 14.81
CA GLN A 3 -22.97 31.23 15.60
C GLN A 3 -21.80 30.34 15.18
N VAL A 4 -20.86 30.09 16.08
CA VAL A 4 -19.82 29.10 15.90
C VAL A 4 -20.56 27.75 15.87
N LYS A 5 -20.57 27.07 14.70
CA LYS A 5 -21.08 25.72 14.61
C LYS A 5 -20.21 24.81 15.48
N THR A 6 -20.73 24.37 16.59
CA THR A 6 -20.06 23.40 17.46
C THR A 6 -20.40 21.99 16.98
N GLY A 7 -19.39 21.21 16.63
CA GLY A 7 -19.52 19.80 16.25
C GLY A 7 -19.27 19.51 14.74
N PHE A 8 -19.20 18.24 14.43
CA PHE A 8 -19.00 17.75 13.06
C PHE A 8 -20.31 17.81 12.24
N PRO A 9 -20.23 17.95 10.90
CA PRO A 9 -21.41 17.83 10.04
C PRO A 9 -22.13 16.50 10.25
N LYS A 10 -23.45 16.47 10.07
CA LYS A 10 -24.24 15.22 10.20
C LYS A 10 -23.78 14.10 9.26
N ALA A 11 -23.23 14.46 8.09
CA ALA A 11 -22.71 13.53 7.09
C ALA A 11 -21.20 13.23 7.28
N PHE A 12 -20.60 13.61 8.42
CA PHE A 12 -19.20 13.31 8.68
C PHE A 12 -18.97 11.80 8.82
N LEU A 13 -18.01 11.27 8.06
CA LEU A 13 -17.69 9.85 8.04
C LEU A 13 -16.67 9.50 9.12
N TRP A 14 -17.15 9.00 10.25
CA TRP A 14 -16.29 8.41 11.28
C TRP A 14 -15.80 7.05 10.83
N GLY A 15 -14.50 6.79 10.94
CA GLY A 15 -13.92 5.55 10.43
C GLY A 15 -12.62 5.13 11.07
N GLY A 16 -12.14 3.99 10.63
CA GLY A 16 -10.83 3.42 10.99
C GLY A 16 -9.98 3.17 9.74
N ALA A 17 -8.69 2.93 9.96
CA ALA A 17 -7.73 2.71 8.90
C ALA A 17 -6.75 1.56 9.22
N ILE A 18 -6.50 0.72 8.22
CA ILE A 18 -5.41 -0.24 8.17
C ILE A 18 -4.70 -0.13 6.82
N ALA A 19 -3.65 -0.90 6.59
CA ALA A 19 -3.04 -1.07 5.28
C ALA A 19 -2.90 -2.56 4.96
N ALA A 20 -2.92 -2.93 3.68
CA ALA A 20 -2.79 -4.31 3.20
C ALA A 20 -1.57 -4.99 3.81
N ASN A 21 -0.39 -4.37 3.73
CA ASN A 21 0.85 -4.94 4.28
C ASN A 21 0.88 -5.07 5.81
N GLN A 22 -0.05 -4.43 6.52
CA GLN A 22 -0.13 -4.51 7.98
C GLN A 22 -1.12 -5.58 8.45
N ALA A 23 -2.14 -5.85 7.64
CA ALA A 23 -3.30 -6.62 8.07
C ALA A 23 -3.51 -7.92 7.28
N GLU A 24 -3.34 -7.92 5.96
CA GLU A 24 -3.79 -9.02 5.11
C GLU A 24 -3.13 -10.36 5.44
N GLY A 25 -1.81 -10.40 5.60
CA GLY A 25 -1.12 -11.68 5.61
C GLY A 25 -1.20 -12.39 4.24
N ALA A 26 -1.32 -13.72 4.23
CA ALA A 26 -1.48 -14.52 3.00
C ALA A 26 -0.47 -14.11 1.90
N PHE A 27 0.81 -13.92 2.29
CA PHE A 27 1.83 -13.20 1.51
C PHE A 27 2.23 -13.89 0.19
N LEU A 28 1.94 -15.18 0.04
CA LEU A 28 2.15 -15.96 -1.19
C LEU A 28 0.87 -16.64 -1.69
N GLU A 29 -0.29 -16.29 -1.13
CA GLU A 29 -1.56 -16.88 -1.52
C GLU A 29 -2.25 -16.04 -2.61
N GLY A 30 -3.16 -16.66 -3.35
CA GLY A 30 -3.92 -15.99 -4.40
C GLY A 30 -3.05 -15.40 -5.51
N GLY A 31 -1.88 -15.99 -5.79
CA GLY A 31 -0.97 -15.52 -6.81
C GLY A 31 -0.24 -14.21 -6.47
N LYS A 32 -0.28 -13.76 -5.20
CA LYS A 32 0.47 -12.57 -4.76
C LYS A 32 1.97 -12.78 -4.92
N GLY A 33 2.66 -11.79 -5.51
CA GLY A 33 4.12 -11.72 -5.51
C GLY A 33 4.71 -11.17 -4.21
N TRP A 34 6.01 -11.32 -4.06
CA TRP A 34 6.73 -10.69 -2.97
C TRP A 34 6.66 -9.17 -3.04
N SER A 35 6.52 -8.54 -1.89
CA SER A 35 6.65 -7.09 -1.73
C SER A 35 7.86 -6.72 -0.87
N VAL A 36 8.30 -5.47 -0.95
CA VAL A 36 9.35 -4.94 -0.06
C VAL A 36 8.99 -5.07 1.42
N ALA A 37 7.71 -5.08 1.74
CA ALA A 37 7.22 -5.24 3.11
C ALA A 37 7.44 -6.67 3.65
N ASP A 38 7.39 -7.68 2.80
CA ASP A 38 7.46 -9.09 3.20
C ASP A 38 8.87 -9.52 3.65
N ILE A 39 9.90 -8.73 3.35
CA ILE A 39 11.29 -9.02 3.77
C ILE A 39 11.73 -8.25 5.02
N LEU A 40 10.86 -7.46 5.63
CA LEU A 40 11.17 -6.67 6.81
C LEU A 40 11.05 -7.52 8.08
N LYS A 41 12.19 -7.99 8.58
CA LYS A 41 12.28 -8.77 9.82
C LYS A 41 12.10 -7.89 11.04
N VAL A 42 11.43 -8.41 12.08
CA VAL A 42 11.48 -7.78 13.41
C VAL A 42 12.92 -7.82 13.90
N GLN A 43 13.44 -6.67 14.22
CA GLN A 43 14.70 -6.56 14.95
C GLN A 43 14.36 -6.59 16.43
N ASP A 44 14.97 -7.52 17.17
CA ASP A 44 14.85 -7.57 18.63
C ASP A 44 15.57 -6.33 19.20
N ALA A 45 14.84 -5.25 19.25
CA ALA A 45 15.34 -4.00 19.82
C ALA A 45 14.97 -4.02 21.30
N GLY A 46 15.89 -4.50 22.14
CA GLY A 46 15.80 -4.34 23.59
C GLY A 46 15.64 -2.88 24.04
N ASP A 47 15.81 -1.94 23.13
CA ASP A 47 15.54 -0.52 23.28
C ASP A 47 14.62 -0.02 22.15
N LEU A 48 13.33 0.19 22.47
CA LEU A 48 12.34 0.73 21.54
C LEU A 48 12.68 2.11 20.98
N LYS A 49 13.61 2.85 21.62
CA LYS A 49 14.12 4.14 21.14
C LYS A 49 15.12 3.97 19.99
N LYS A 50 15.71 2.79 19.87
CA LYS A 50 16.60 2.43 18.76
C LYS A 50 15.84 1.79 17.60
N LYS A 51 14.60 2.17 17.34
CA LYS A 51 13.91 1.80 16.09
C LYS A 51 14.83 2.15 14.94
N SER A 52 15.44 1.13 14.38
CA SER A 52 16.42 1.32 13.33
C SER A 52 15.71 1.73 12.05
N ASN A 53 15.98 2.94 11.59
CA ASN A 53 15.91 3.27 10.18
C ASN A 53 17.10 2.63 9.45
N LYS A 54 17.36 1.33 9.74
CA LYS A 54 18.46 0.60 9.11
C LYS A 54 18.13 0.49 7.63
N GLU A 55 19.05 1.00 6.81
CA GLU A 55 18.97 0.80 5.37
C GLU A 55 19.08 -0.69 5.03
N THR A 56 18.38 -1.11 4.00
CA THR A 56 18.33 -2.50 3.53
C THR A 56 19.20 -2.64 2.28
N SER A 57 20.17 -3.55 2.31
CA SER A 57 21.03 -3.90 1.19
C SER A 57 20.48 -5.09 0.40
N ARG A 58 21.08 -5.39 -0.78
CA ARG A 58 20.76 -6.61 -1.53
C ARG A 58 21.03 -7.87 -0.72
N ASN A 59 22.11 -7.90 0.05
CA ASN A 59 22.41 -9.03 0.93
C ASN A 59 21.33 -9.24 2.00
N ASP A 60 20.78 -8.16 2.57
CA ASP A 60 19.67 -8.26 3.53
C ASP A 60 18.40 -8.84 2.85
N ILE A 61 18.14 -8.48 1.58
CA ILE A 61 17.04 -9.04 0.79
C ILE A 61 17.25 -10.53 0.55
N ASP A 62 18.41 -10.93 0.05
CA ASP A 62 18.75 -12.32 -0.25
C ASP A 62 18.68 -13.19 1.02
N PHE A 63 19.16 -12.66 2.14
CA PHE A 63 19.04 -13.32 3.44
C PHE A 63 17.57 -13.52 3.82
N ALA A 64 16.74 -12.46 3.73
CA ALA A 64 15.33 -12.53 4.12
C ALA A 64 14.51 -13.51 3.26
N LEU A 65 14.83 -13.65 1.97
CA LEU A 65 14.20 -14.60 1.07
C LEU A 65 14.50 -16.06 1.42
N GLN A 66 15.67 -16.33 2.00
CA GLN A 66 16.13 -17.65 2.40
C GLN A 66 15.83 -18.00 3.86
N ASP A 67 15.59 -16.99 4.70
CA ASP A 67 15.37 -17.14 6.15
C ASP A 67 13.99 -17.74 6.43
N LYS A 68 13.99 -19.03 6.80
CA LYS A 68 12.77 -19.78 7.16
C LYS A 68 12.39 -19.68 8.64
N GLU A 69 13.33 -19.25 9.49
CA GLU A 69 13.17 -19.25 10.94
C GLU A 69 12.85 -17.84 11.48
N GLY A 70 13.13 -16.80 10.70
CA GLY A 70 12.92 -15.43 11.09
C GLY A 70 11.45 -15.02 11.17
N TYR A 71 11.13 -14.14 12.11
CA TYR A 71 9.78 -13.58 12.21
C TYR A 71 9.65 -12.31 11.35
N TYR A 72 8.81 -12.39 10.35
CA TYR A 72 8.47 -11.32 9.40
C TYR A 72 6.97 -11.00 9.56
N PRO A 73 6.61 -10.05 10.43
CA PRO A 73 5.23 -9.85 10.84
C PRO A 73 4.28 -9.52 9.69
N LYS A 74 4.77 -8.84 8.66
CA LYS A 74 3.96 -8.45 7.51
C LYS A 74 3.59 -9.60 6.58
N ARG A 75 4.27 -10.75 6.69
CA ARG A 75 3.88 -11.99 5.98
C ARG A 75 2.58 -12.57 6.53
N TYR A 76 2.28 -12.29 7.78
CA TYR A 76 1.13 -12.88 8.51
C TYR A 76 0.05 -11.83 8.79
N GLY A 77 0.43 -10.60 9.14
CA GLY A 77 -0.49 -9.54 9.55
C GLY A 77 -1.35 -9.98 10.71
N ILE A 78 -2.64 -9.72 10.59
CA ILE A 78 -3.72 -10.25 11.46
C ILE A 78 -4.58 -11.27 10.71
N ASP A 79 -4.07 -11.79 9.61
CA ASP A 79 -4.77 -12.73 8.72
C ASP A 79 -6.06 -12.16 8.12
N PHE A 80 -6.09 -10.85 7.89
CA PHE A 80 -7.27 -10.15 7.38
C PHE A 80 -7.73 -10.67 6.01
N TYR A 81 -6.82 -11.26 5.22
CA TYR A 81 -7.17 -11.91 3.96
C TYR A 81 -8.26 -12.98 4.13
N HIS A 82 -8.24 -13.73 5.23
CA HIS A 82 -9.23 -14.75 5.53
C HIS A 82 -10.35 -14.27 6.47
N THR A 83 -10.04 -13.34 7.39
CA THR A 83 -10.95 -12.93 8.48
C THR A 83 -11.74 -11.65 8.20
N TYR A 84 -11.52 -10.97 7.05
CA TYR A 84 -12.09 -9.64 6.76
C TYR A 84 -13.61 -9.54 6.94
N LYS A 85 -14.37 -10.64 6.74
CA LYS A 85 -15.84 -10.61 6.86
C LYS A 85 -16.28 -10.38 8.31
N GLU A 86 -15.66 -11.13 9.22
CA GLU A 86 -15.91 -11.02 10.65
C GLU A 86 -15.42 -9.70 11.20
N ASP A 87 -14.20 -9.29 10.81
CA ASP A 87 -13.58 -8.03 11.25
C ASP A 87 -14.39 -6.81 10.80
N LEU A 88 -14.81 -6.76 9.53
CA LEU A 88 -15.64 -5.68 9.02
C LEU A 88 -17.01 -5.60 9.71
N LYS A 89 -17.61 -6.74 10.04
CA LYS A 89 -18.85 -6.79 10.80
C LYS A 89 -18.67 -6.20 12.20
N LEU A 90 -17.57 -6.52 12.88
CA LEU A 90 -17.25 -5.95 14.20
C LEU A 90 -17.04 -4.43 14.11
N LEU A 91 -16.27 -3.96 13.13
CA LEU A 91 -16.02 -2.53 12.91
C LEU A 91 -17.32 -1.75 12.62
N ALA A 92 -18.20 -2.31 11.79
CA ALA A 92 -19.51 -1.73 11.54
C ALA A 92 -20.38 -1.69 12.81
N GLY A 93 -20.32 -2.75 13.64
CA GLY A 93 -20.98 -2.84 14.95
C GLY A 93 -20.50 -1.76 15.93
N MET A 94 -19.28 -1.30 15.82
CA MET A 94 -18.73 -0.16 16.56
C MET A 94 -19.25 1.20 16.07
N GLY A 95 -20.03 1.22 14.97
CA GLY A 95 -20.61 2.44 14.41
C GLY A 95 -19.77 3.15 13.37
N LEU A 96 -18.69 2.54 12.86
CA LEU A 96 -17.86 3.11 11.79
C LEU A 96 -18.69 3.27 10.51
N LYS A 97 -18.46 4.38 9.80
CA LYS A 97 -19.13 4.76 8.56
C LYS A 97 -18.21 4.76 7.34
N THR A 98 -16.93 4.68 7.56
CA THR A 98 -15.94 4.52 6.51
C THR A 98 -14.82 3.60 7.00
N PHE A 99 -14.30 2.82 6.07
CA PHE A 99 -13.15 1.94 6.33
C PHE A 99 -12.07 2.22 5.30
N ARG A 100 -10.88 2.63 5.80
CA ARG A 100 -9.71 2.86 4.96
C ARG A 100 -8.82 1.63 4.97
N THR A 101 -8.48 1.16 3.77
CA THR A 101 -7.42 0.18 3.57
C THR A 101 -6.60 0.51 2.33
N SER A 102 -5.55 -0.26 2.04
CA SER A 102 -4.82 -0.20 0.78
C SER A 102 -5.10 -1.43 -0.08
N ILE A 103 -4.73 -1.33 -1.37
CA ILE A 103 -4.67 -2.48 -2.27
C ILE A 103 -3.20 -2.82 -2.48
N SER A 104 -2.81 -4.07 -2.22
CA SER A 104 -1.45 -4.53 -2.42
C SER A 104 -1.13 -4.60 -3.91
N TRP A 105 -0.16 -3.77 -4.35
CA TRP A 105 0.28 -3.76 -5.74
C TRP A 105 0.77 -5.15 -6.19
N SER A 106 1.57 -5.83 -5.36
CA SER A 106 2.08 -7.17 -5.68
C SER A 106 1.01 -8.27 -5.68
N ARG A 107 -0.20 -8.01 -5.18
CA ARG A 107 -1.34 -8.93 -5.32
C ARG A 107 -2.02 -8.77 -6.68
N ILE A 108 -1.96 -7.57 -7.27
CA ILE A 108 -2.56 -7.28 -8.57
C ILE A 108 -1.57 -7.49 -9.71
N PHE A 109 -0.33 -7.06 -9.56
CA PHE A 109 0.78 -7.30 -10.47
C PHE A 109 1.94 -7.90 -9.68
N PRO A 110 2.10 -9.23 -9.64
CA PRO A 110 3.06 -9.91 -8.76
C PRO A 110 4.51 -9.44 -8.87
N ASN A 111 4.96 -9.09 -10.07
CA ASN A 111 6.27 -8.48 -10.32
C ASN A 111 6.22 -6.95 -10.46
N GLY A 112 5.04 -6.39 -10.69
CA GLY A 112 4.83 -4.96 -10.90
C GLY A 112 4.92 -4.50 -12.34
N ASP A 113 5.72 -5.17 -13.17
CA ASP A 113 5.90 -4.95 -14.62
C ASP A 113 5.20 -6.01 -15.48
N ASP A 114 4.36 -6.84 -14.85
CA ASP A 114 3.57 -7.86 -15.55
C ASP A 114 2.66 -7.25 -16.61
N SER A 115 2.50 -7.94 -17.74
CA SER A 115 1.66 -7.49 -18.84
C SER A 115 0.15 -7.67 -18.59
N GLN A 116 -0.22 -8.53 -17.65
CA GLN A 116 -1.60 -8.82 -17.27
C GLN A 116 -1.73 -8.83 -15.74
N PRO A 117 -2.84 -8.34 -15.20
CA PRO A 117 -3.08 -8.38 -13.77
C PRO A 117 -3.42 -9.81 -13.32
N ASN A 118 -3.15 -10.10 -12.06
CA ASN A 118 -3.58 -11.29 -11.37
C ASN A 118 -5.08 -11.20 -11.06
N GLU A 119 -5.89 -11.96 -11.77
CA GLU A 119 -7.34 -11.95 -11.62
C GLU A 119 -7.81 -12.48 -10.24
N GLU A 120 -7.05 -13.37 -9.61
CA GLU A 120 -7.37 -13.85 -8.26
C GLU A 120 -7.22 -12.73 -7.22
N GLY A 121 -6.17 -11.93 -7.33
CA GLY A 121 -6.01 -10.73 -6.52
C GLY A 121 -7.12 -9.69 -6.75
N LEU A 122 -7.52 -9.48 -8.01
CA LEU A 122 -8.64 -8.59 -8.32
C LEU A 122 -9.95 -9.09 -7.69
N ARG A 123 -10.24 -10.39 -7.76
CA ARG A 123 -11.45 -10.97 -7.16
C ARG A 123 -11.45 -10.88 -5.63
N PHE A 124 -10.31 -11.02 -4.99
CA PHE A 124 -10.21 -10.80 -3.54
C PHE A 124 -10.67 -9.38 -3.16
N TYR A 125 -10.17 -8.35 -3.84
CA TYR A 125 -10.59 -6.98 -3.55
C TYR A 125 -12.02 -6.67 -4.00
N ASP A 126 -12.55 -7.33 -5.04
CA ASP A 126 -13.99 -7.26 -5.34
C ASP A 126 -14.82 -7.71 -4.14
N ALA A 127 -14.48 -8.85 -3.55
CA ALA A 127 -15.19 -9.42 -2.41
C ALA A 127 -15.00 -8.57 -1.14
N LEU A 128 -13.81 -8.06 -0.90
CA LEU A 128 -13.52 -7.18 0.24
C LEU A 128 -14.34 -5.88 0.17
N LEU A 129 -14.36 -5.23 -1.00
CA LEU A 129 -15.11 -3.99 -1.21
C LEU A 129 -16.62 -4.21 -1.08
N ASP A 130 -17.13 -5.32 -1.62
CA ASP A 130 -18.53 -5.69 -1.49
C ASP A 130 -18.91 -5.90 -0.01
N GLU A 131 -18.04 -6.52 0.79
CA GLU A 131 -18.29 -6.73 2.21
C GLU A 131 -18.23 -5.42 3.01
N ILE A 132 -17.33 -4.47 2.68
CA ILE A 132 -17.30 -3.13 3.29
C ILE A 132 -18.65 -2.42 3.04
N ILE A 133 -19.09 -2.40 1.78
CA ILE A 133 -20.35 -1.73 1.38
C ILE A 133 -21.59 -2.41 2.03
N LYS A 134 -21.62 -3.74 2.02
CA LYS A 134 -22.68 -4.54 2.64
C LYS A 134 -22.85 -4.24 4.14
N ASN A 135 -21.75 -3.96 4.83
CA ASN A 135 -21.76 -3.56 6.24
C ASN A 135 -22.06 -2.06 6.46
N GLY A 136 -22.46 -1.33 5.43
CA GLY A 136 -22.87 0.08 5.51
C GLY A 136 -21.72 1.07 5.71
N MET A 137 -20.48 0.66 5.36
CA MET A 137 -19.31 1.53 5.40
C MET A 137 -18.91 1.98 3.99
N GLU A 138 -18.40 3.20 3.87
CA GLU A 138 -17.86 3.74 2.62
C GLU A 138 -16.38 3.35 2.49
N PRO A 139 -15.96 2.69 1.39
CA PRO A 139 -14.55 2.40 1.15
C PRO A 139 -13.73 3.67 0.89
N LEU A 140 -12.60 3.81 1.58
CA LEU A 140 -11.55 4.80 1.31
C LEU A 140 -10.27 4.04 0.99
N ILE A 141 -9.83 4.05 -0.26
CA ILE A 141 -8.78 3.15 -0.73
C ILE A 141 -7.49 3.91 -1.01
N THR A 142 -6.40 3.38 -0.46
CA THR A 142 -5.04 3.84 -0.72
C THR A 142 -4.38 2.94 -1.77
N LEU A 143 -3.86 3.51 -2.86
CA LEU A 143 -3.25 2.75 -3.95
C LEU A 143 -1.82 2.32 -3.61
N SER A 144 -1.01 3.20 -3.02
CA SER A 144 0.35 2.88 -2.57
C SER A 144 0.52 3.12 -1.08
N HIS A 145 0.84 2.05 -0.31
CA HIS A 145 1.08 2.11 1.13
C HIS A 145 2.33 1.29 1.51
N TYR A 146 3.50 1.64 0.92
CA TYR A 146 4.83 1.07 1.19
C TYR A 146 4.98 -0.43 0.88
N GLU A 147 4.31 -0.93 -0.13
CA GLU A 147 4.31 -2.36 -0.47
C GLU A 147 4.55 -2.58 -1.97
N MET A 148 5.58 -1.89 -2.49
CA MET A 148 6.03 -2.10 -3.86
C MET A 148 6.38 -3.57 -4.12
N PRO A 149 6.06 -4.13 -5.29
CA PRO A 149 6.56 -5.44 -5.70
C PRO A 149 8.08 -5.53 -5.59
N LEU A 150 8.58 -6.59 -4.92
CA LEU A 150 10.01 -6.76 -4.65
C LEU A 150 10.84 -6.77 -5.93
N HIS A 151 10.30 -7.34 -7.01
CA HIS A 151 10.94 -7.34 -8.32
C HIS A 151 11.28 -5.93 -8.81
N LEU A 152 10.39 -4.95 -8.61
CA LEU A 152 10.68 -3.56 -9.00
C LEU A 152 11.82 -2.96 -8.18
N ALA A 153 11.92 -3.32 -6.89
CA ALA A 153 13.02 -2.86 -6.04
C ALA A 153 14.36 -3.47 -6.47
N THR A 154 14.40 -4.77 -6.78
CA THR A 154 15.63 -5.48 -7.09
C THR A 154 16.13 -5.28 -8.52
N HIS A 155 15.23 -5.11 -9.50
CA HIS A 155 15.56 -4.99 -10.92
C HIS A 155 15.53 -3.55 -11.44
N TYR A 156 14.76 -2.67 -10.80
CA TYR A 156 14.59 -1.28 -11.24
C TYR A 156 15.00 -0.26 -10.18
N GLN A 157 15.48 -0.67 -9.00
CA GLN A 157 15.80 0.25 -7.90
C GLN A 157 14.57 1.08 -7.46
N GLY A 158 13.40 0.47 -7.50
CA GLY A 158 12.15 1.07 -7.05
C GLY A 158 11.81 2.39 -7.76
N TRP A 159 11.42 3.40 -6.99
CA TRP A 159 11.04 4.72 -7.52
C TRP A 159 12.21 5.53 -8.09
N TYR A 160 13.47 5.12 -7.85
CA TYR A 160 14.61 5.77 -8.48
C TYR A 160 14.61 5.61 -10.00
N ASN A 161 14.10 4.50 -10.52
CA ASN A 161 13.94 4.29 -11.95
C ASN A 161 12.64 4.90 -12.47
N ARG A 162 12.74 5.75 -13.47
CA ARG A 162 11.59 6.42 -14.08
C ARG A 162 10.55 5.45 -14.68
N LYS A 163 10.93 4.24 -15.09
CA LYS A 163 10.01 3.23 -15.63
C LYS A 163 8.94 2.81 -14.63
N THR A 164 9.25 2.85 -13.33
CA THR A 164 8.31 2.52 -12.25
C THR A 164 7.06 3.38 -12.30
N ILE A 165 7.15 4.63 -12.80
CA ILE A 165 6.00 5.50 -13.03
C ILE A 165 4.99 4.82 -13.96
N THR A 166 5.45 4.26 -15.08
CA THR A 166 4.57 3.61 -16.07
C THR A 166 3.90 2.38 -15.48
N PHE A 167 4.65 1.56 -14.74
CA PHE A 167 4.12 0.36 -14.10
C PHE A 167 3.05 0.69 -13.06
N PHE A 168 3.31 1.73 -12.25
CA PHE A 168 2.33 2.16 -11.25
C PHE A 168 1.08 2.78 -11.87
N VAL A 169 1.20 3.57 -12.93
CA VAL A 169 0.03 4.14 -13.63
C VAL A 169 -0.82 3.02 -14.23
N ASN A 170 -0.21 1.97 -14.79
CA ASN A 170 -0.93 0.79 -15.28
C ASN A 170 -1.69 0.08 -14.15
N TYR A 171 -1.03 -0.10 -12.99
CA TYR A 171 -1.68 -0.64 -11.79
C TYR A 171 -2.87 0.23 -11.35
N CYS A 172 -2.67 1.54 -11.23
CA CYS A 172 -3.73 2.48 -10.85
C CYS A 172 -4.92 2.41 -11.81
N GLU A 173 -4.65 2.43 -13.12
CA GLU A 173 -5.70 2.37 -14.13
C GLU A 173 -6.51 1.08 -14.03
N THR A 174 -5.83 -0.07 -13.88
CA THR A 174 -6.47 -1.38 -13.72
C THR A 174 -7.39 -1.41 -12.51
N VAL A 175 -6.87 -1.02 -11.35
CA VAL A 175 -7.60 -1.04 -10.07
C VAL A 175 -8.75 -0.05 -10.07
N MET A 176 -8.51 1.20 -10.48
CA MET A 176 -9.53 2.23 -10.47
C MET A 176 -10.65 1.96 -11.48
N ARG A 177 -10.33 1.40 -12.66
CA ARG A 177 -11.36 0.98 -13.64
C ARG A 177 -12.20 -0.19 -13.12
N ARG A 178 -11.57 -1.17 -12.47
CA ARG A 178 -12.27 -2.34 -11.92
C ARG A 178 -13.26 -1.93 -10.83
N TYR A 179 -12.86 -1.02 -9.93
CA TYR A 179 -13.64 -0.69 -8.73
C TYR A 179 -14.34 0.67 -8.77
N LYS A 180 -14.41 1.33 -9.94
CA LYS A 180 -14.99 2.67 -10.11
C LYS A 180 -16.42 2.83 -9.57
N ASP A 181 -17.21 1.76 -9.61
CA ASP A 181 -18.61 1.78 -9.17
C ASP A 181 -18.77 1.43 -7.67
N LYS A 182 -17.67 0.99 -7.02
CA LYS A 182 -17.62 0.60 -5.61
C LYS A 182 -16.89 1.63 -4.73
N VAL A 183 -15.88 2.30 -5.27
CA VAL A 183 -14.98 3.19 -4.52
C VAL A 183 -15.10 4.62 -5.03
N LYS A 184 -15.49 5.54 -4.14
CA LYS A 184 -15.58 6.98 -4.42
C LYS A 184 -14.33 7.73 -4.00
N TYR A 185 -13.64 7.27 -2.97
CA TYR A 185 -12.55 7.99 -2.32
C TYR A 185 -11.23 7.25 -2.47
N TRP A 186 -10.27 7.91 -3.11
CA TRP A 186 -8.96 7.36 -3.41
C TRP A 186 -7.85 8.22 -2.83
N ILE A 187 -6.86 7.58 -2.22
CA ILE A 187 -5.58 8.17 -1.85
C ILE A 187 -4.53 7.51 -2.73
N VAL A 188 -3.79 8.30 -3.52
CA VAL A 188 -2.82 7.69 -4.45
C VAL A 188 -1.60 7.16 -3.70
N VAL A 189 -0.99 7.97 -2.82
CA VAL A 189 0.21 7.59 -2.05
C VAL A 189 0.05 7.98 -0.60
N ASN A 190 0.43 7.06 0.30
CA ASN A 190 0.50 7.33 1.72
C ASN A 190 1.85 7.97 2.07
N GLN A 191 1.83 9.12 2.74
CA GLN A 191 2.99 9.77 3.36
C GLN A 191 4.21 9.95 2.43
N ILE A 192 4.01 10.48 1.25
CA ILE A 192 5.08 10.76 0.26
C ILE A 192 6.25 11.61 0.81
N ASN A 193 6.04 12.32 1.92
CA ASN A 193 7.00 13.24 2.53
C ASN A 193 8.02 12.56 3.47
N LEU A 194 8.02 11.25 3.63
CA LEU A 194 8.89 10.53 4.57
C LEU A 194 10.31 10.27 4.01
N ILE A 195 10.93 11.26 3.40
CA ILE A 195 12.26 11.17 2.77
C ILE A 195 13.41 10.82 3.73
N HIS A 196 13.25 11.14 5.01
CA HIS A 196 14.28 10.89 6.03
C HIS A 196 14.25 9.46 6.57
N HIS A 197 13.23 8.67 6.24
CA HIS A 197 13.19 7.25 6.58
C HIS A 197 14.16 6.45 5.70
N GLU A 198 14.35 5.17 6.03
CA GLU A 198 15.18 4.27 5.22
C GLU A 198 14.62 4.15 3.78
N SER A 199 15.50 3.86 2.83
CA SER A 199 15.18 3.99 1.40
C SER A 199 14.35 2.84 0.84
N PHE A 200 14.44 1.67 1.45
CA PHE A 200 13.91 0.46 0.83
C PHE A 200 12.40 0.30 1.00
N ASN A 201 11.89 0.38 2.23
CA ASN A 201 10.46 0.16 2.50
C ASN A 201 9.56 1.19 1.82
N HIS A 202 10.00 2.46 1.77
CA HIS A 202 9.21 3.54 1.17
C HIS A 202 9.42 3.69 -0.34
N LEU A 203 10.67 3.56 -0.78
CA LEU A 203 11.06 3.91 -2.14
C LEU A 203 11.51 2.72 -2.98
N GLY A 204 11.66 1.55 -2.38
CA GLY A 204 12.12 0.34 -3.07
C GLY A 204 13.59 0.41 -3.51
N ILE A 205 14.43 1.23 -2.84
CA ILE A 205 15.84 1.42 -3.21
C ILE A 205 16.72 0.61 -2.25
N PRO A 206 17.33 -0.51 -2.67
CA PRO A 206 18.38 -1.15 -1.88
C PRO A 206 19.57 -0.20 -1.73
N SER A 207 20.06 -0.02 -0.50
CA SER A 207 21.01 1.06 -0.16
C SER A 207 22.36 0.95 -0.84
N ASP A 208 22.75 -0.25 -1.26
CA ASP A 208 24.01 -0.58 -1.92
C ASP A 208 23.96 -0.54 -3.46
N THR A 209 22.84 -0.07 -4.03
CA THR A 209 22.63 -0.03 -5.49
C THR A 209 22.84 1.35 -6.11
N VAL A 210 23.07 2.37 -5.30
CA VAL A 210 23.22 3.76 -5.73
C VAL A 210 24.45 4.39 -5.05
N GLU A 211 25.13 5.29 -5.74
CA GLU A 211 26.34 5.96 -5.22
C GLU A 211 25.99 6.99 -4.14
N ASN A 212 24.94 7.78 -4.36
CA ASN A 212 24.47 8.79 -3.42
C ASN A 212 23.02 8.51 -3.04
N LEU A 213 22.82 7.88 -1.87
CA LEU A 213 21.51 7.46 -1.41
C LEU A 213 20.55 8.63 -1.18
N MET A 214 21.04 9.77 -0.69
CA MET A 214 20.19 10.93 -0.44
C MET A 214 19.70 11.54 -1.76
N GLU A 215 20.55 11.69 -2.74
CA GLU A 215 20.18 12.14 -4.08
C GLU A 215 19.16 11.18 -4.73
N ALA A 216 19.40 9.87 -4.62
CA ALA A 216 18.48 8.86 -5.11
C ALA A 216 17.10 8.94 -4.45
N LYS A 217 17.03 9.20 -3.14
CA LYS A 217 15.77 9.43 -2.41
C LYS A 217 15.00 10.63 -2.95
N TYR A 218 15.68 11.77 -3.17
CA TYR A 218 15.03 12.96 -3.76
C TYR A 218 14.54 12.71 -5.18
N GLN A 219 15.34 12.02 -5.99
CA GLN A 219 14.94 11.66 -7.36
C GLN A 219 13.73 10.70 -7.34
N ALA A 220 13.73 9.72 -6.44
CA ALA A 220 12.65 8.77 -6.29
C ALA A 220 11.33 9.45 -5.88
N ILE A 221 11.37 10.38 -4.92
CA ILE A 221 10.19 11.15 -4.52
C ILE A 221 9.70 12.04 -5.67
N HIS A 222 10.60 12.61 -6.46
CA HIS A 222 10.20 13.35 -7.64
C HIS A 222 9.42 12.46 -8.63
N HIS A 223 9.87 11.24 -8.87
CA HIS A 223 9.16 10.28 -9.72
C HIS A 223 7.82 9.85 -9.10
N ASP A 224 7.79 9.59 -7.79
CA ASP A 224 6.57 9.27 -7.06
C ASP A 224 5.54 10.41 -7.12
N ALA A 225 5.97 11.67 -7.01
CA ALA A 225 5.10 12.83 -7.22
C ALA A 225 4.58 12.95 -8.66
N GLN A 226 5.38 12.61 -9.66
CA GLN A 226 4.96 12.61 -11.05
C GLN A 226 3.88 11.57 -11.33
N GLN A 227 4.02 10.34 -10.81
CA GLN A 227 3.00 9.30 -10.97
C GLN A 227 1.68 9.67 -10.30
N VAL A 228 1.70 10.36 -9.13
CA VAL A 228 0.47 10.88 -8.49
C VAL A 228 -0.28 11.78 -9.47
N ARG A 229 0.40 12.73 -10.10
CA ARG A 229 -0.22 13.61 -11.10
C ARG A 229 -0.82 12.83 -12.27
N LEU A 230 -0.10 11.84 -12.80
CA LEU A 230 -0.57 11.04 -13.93
C LEU A 230 -1.77 10.16 -13.53
N SER A 231 -1.72 9.53 -12.37
CA SER A 231 -2.82 8.70 -11.86
C SER A 231 -4.10 9.52 -11.63
N LEU A 232 -3.97 10.76 -11.14
CA LEU A 232 -5.11 11.68 -10.98
C LEU A 232 -5.68 12.18 -12.30
N SER A 233 -4.92 12.13 -13.39
CA SER A 233 -5.38 12.53 -14.73
C SER A 233 -6.02 11.41 -15.55
N LEU A 234 -6.10 10.20 -14.99
CA LEU A 234 -6.77 9.06 -15.65
C LEU A 234 -8.24 9.39 -15.93
N PRO A 235 -8.76 9.12 -17.15
CA PRO A 235 -10.13 9.44 -17.54
C PRO A 235 -11.13 8.44 -16.95
N ILE A 236 -11.22 8.41 -15.63
CA ILE A 236 -12.13 7.54 -14.88
C ILE A 236 -13.25 8.42 -14.33
N ARG A 237 -14.46 8.25 -14.88
CA ARG A 237 -15.66 8.99 -14.42
C ARG A 237 -15.98 8.55 -12.99
N SER A 238 -16.28 9.51 -12.12
CA SER A 238 -16.71 9.38 -10.70
C SER A 238 -15.62 9.35 -9.61
N ILE A 239 -14.38 9.77 -9.88
CA ILE A 239 -13.38 9.89 -8.82
C ILE A 239 -13.49 11.25 -8.11
N GLN A 240 -13.80 11.22 -6.81
CA GLN A 240 -13.57 12.37 -5.92
C GLN A 240 -12.21 12.18 -5.25
N THR A 241 -11.24 13.03 -5.58
CA THR A 241 -9.93 13.04 -4.93
C THR A 241 -9.92 14.07 -3.82
N PHE A 242 -9.47 13.68 -2.63
CA PHE A 242 -9.10 14.65 -1.61
C PHE A 242 -7.80 15.34 -2.04
N ARG A 243 -7.86 16.65 -2.20
CA ARG A 243 -6.70 17.53 -2.39
C ARG A 243 -6.17 18.00 -1.05
#